data_810ae2177de3343d090940ab8b53512f
#
_entry.id   810ae2177de3343d090940ab8b53512f
#
_cell.length_a   1.000
_cell.length_b   1.000
_cell.length_c   1.000
_cell.angle_alpha   90.00
_cell.angle_beta   90.00
_cell.angle_gamma   90.00
#
_symmetry.space_group_name_H-M   'P 1'
#
loop_
_entity.id
_entity.type
_entity.pdbx_description
1 polymer ?
#
loop_
_entity_poly.entity_id
_entity_poly.type
_entity_poly.pdbx_seq_one_letter_code
_entity_poly.pdbx_strand_id
1 'polypeptide(L)'
;MRDEQGGGGSDDFTVQNSIPRAPNMAADDNIDCHNRNSSFSATSPAALYDQGRLSGEGSPMMMSPWNQTACSPFTKSACWSSSGFEDEAFATNAAGAMQNTLIGSLVREEGHIYSLAASGELLYTGSDSKNIRVWKNLKEFSAFKSSSGLVKAIIVSDRKIFTGHQDGKIRVWKVSPKAPNIHKRAGTLPTLKDIFKSSINPSNYIEVKKKRTALWIKHADAVSCLSLSEDGGLLYSASWDRTIKVWRLSDSKCLESIKAHDDAVNFVVAAADGLVFSGSADGTVKVWRRDSLGKSSAKHSLAETLLQQECAVTSLAADKAASIVYCGSSDGLVNHWERTKDKFSHGGVLRGHKLAILCLAAAGPLLMSGSADKTICVWRREGAIHTCLSVLTGHNGPVKCLAVEVDPASAKSGGGSDQRWIVYSGSLDKSVKVWRVSELPADVGHAAAAALPRFDEDSLPGSDGSQASSARRDSHNKRV
;
A
#
# COMPACT_ATOMS: atom_id res chain seq x y z
N MET A 1 48.38 -62.08 -7.96
CA MET A 1 49.07 -62.62 -9.11
C MET A 1 49.04 -61.62 -10.20
N ARG A 2 50.19 -61.03 -10.33
CA ARG A 2 50.93 -60.51 -11.53
C ARG A 2 50.20 -59.32 -12.21
N ASP A 3 50.73 -58.06 -12.02
CA ASP A 3 52.01 -57.58 -12.65
C ASP A 3 51.86 -57.48 -14.17
N GLU A 4 52.11 -56.46 -14.90
CA GLU A 4 53.22 -55.48 -14.97
C GLU A 4 52.82 -54.44 -16.06
N GLN A 5 53.10 -53.12 -15.83
CA GLN A 5 54.23 -52.37 -16.42
C GLN A 5 54.04 -52.08 -17.93
N GLY A 6 54.12 -50.86 -18.34
CA GLY A 6 55.17 -49.96 -18.52
C GLY A 6 54.82 -48.97 -19.64
N GLY A 7 55.22 -47.76 -19.48
CA GLY A 7 56.25 -46.99 -20.13
C GLY A 7 55.62 -46.09 -21.23
N GLY A 8 55.66 -44.84 -21.18
CA GLY A 8 56.79 -43.93 -21.25
C GLY A 8 56.77 -43.21 -22.61
N GLY A 9 56.80 -41.95 -22.68
CA GLY A 9 57.02 -41.19 -23.93
C GLY A 9 56.48 -39.75 -23.89
N SER A 10 57.33 -38.91 -23.35
CA SER A 10 57.30 -37.46 -23.57
C SER A 10 57.49 -37.11 -25.05
N ASP A 11 56.78 -36.16 -25.58
CA ASP A 11 57.38 -35.21 -26.54
C ASP A 11 56.60 -33.87 -26.52
N ASP A 12 57.40 -32.91 -26.25
CA ASP A 12 57.29 -31.48 -26.29
C ASP A 12 57.16 -30.98 -27.74
N PHE A 13 56.21 -30.17 -28.08
CA PHE A 13 56.30 -29.25 -29.24
C PHE A 13 55.53 -27.95 -28.98
N THR A 14 56.31 -26.97 -28.57
CA THR A 14 56.07 -25.53 -28.75
C THR A 14 56.03 -25.17 -30.22
N VAL A 15 54.97 -24.49 -30.67
CA VAL A 15 55.09 -23.57 -31.82
C VAL A 15 54.24 -22.32 -31.53
N GLN A 16 54.95 -21.22 -31.59
CA GLN A 16 54.53 -19.83 -31.55
C GLN A 16 53.88 -19.40 -32.88
N ASN A 17 53.24 -18.22 -32.75
CA ASN A 17 52.93 -17.21 -33.80
C ASN A 17 51.56 -17.39 -34.48
N SER A 18 50.81 -16.36 -34.75
CA SER A 18 51.02 -14.92 -34.88
C SER A 18 49.68 -14.20 -35.05
N ILE A 19 49.61 -13.00 -34.55
CA ILE A 19 48.58 -11.95 -34.81
C ILE A 19 48.71 -11.45 -36.26
N PRO A 20 47.64 -10.97 -36.86
CA PRO A 20 47.74 -9.75 -37.60
C PRO A 20 46.74 -8.68 -37.19
N ARG A 21 47.29 -7.51 -37.18
CA ARG A 21 46.86 -6.18 -36.89
C ARG A 21 46.02 -5.59 -38.04
N ALA A 22 45.17 -4.61 -37.66
CA ALA A 22 44.31 -3.77 -38.49
C ALA A 22 44.97 -3.09 -39.69
N PRO A 23 44.15 -2.41 -40.49
CA PRO A 23 44.52 -1.02 -40.77
C PRO A 23 43.46 0.02 -40.47
N ASN A 24 43.97 1.11 -39.91
CA ASN A 24 43.39 2.45 -39.85
C ASN A 24 43.20 3.01 -41.26
N MET A 25 42.15 3.77 -41.46
CA MET A 25 42.26 5.02 -42.22
C MET A 25 41.32 6.08 -41.64
N ALA A 26 41.94 7.23 -41.47
CA ALA A 26 41.46 8.47 -40.95
C ALA A 26 40.90 9.37 -42.06
N ALA A 27 40.33 10.43 -41.60
CA ALA A 27 40.27 11.84 -42.05
C ALA A 27 38.86 12.31 -42.41
N ASP A 28 38.42 13.21 -41.63
CA ASP A 28 38.23 14.67 -41.75
C ASP A 28 36.96 15.08 -42.48
N ASP A 29 36.11 15.81 -41.79
CA ASP A 29 35.93 17.25 -42.05
C ASP A 29 35.01 17.93 -41.02
N ASN A 30 35.58 18.96 -40.43
CA ASN A 30 34.97 20.06 -39.70
C ASN A 30 34.06 20.89 -40.63
N ILE A 31 32.90 21.32 -40.15
CA ILE A 31 32.38 22.66 -40.41
C ILE A 31 31.65 23.20 -39.19
N ASP A 32 32.23 24.23 -38.64
CA ASP A 32 31.71 25.25 -37.76
C ASP A 32 30.50 25.99 -38.37
N CYS A 33 29.60 26.51 -37.59
CA CYS A 33 29.26 27.93 -37.56
C CYS A 33 27.90 28.26 -36.87
N HIS A 34 28.06 29.05 -35.83
CA HIS A 34 27.37 30.31 -35.50
C HIS A 34 25.96 30.32 -34.90
N ASN A 35 26.03 30.55 -33.63
CA ASN A 35 25.30 31.50 -32.76
C ASN A 35 24.60 32.68 -33.50
N ARG A 36 23.31 32.88 -33.29
CA ARG A 36 22.68 34.21 -33.22
C ARG A 36 21.46 34.24 -32.31
N ASN A 37 21.64 34.97 -31.25
CA ASN A 37 20.59 35.63 -30.46
C ASN A 37 19.76 36.57 -31.30
N SER A 38 18.45 36.62 -31.12
CA SER A 38 17.69 37.88 -31.09
C SER A 38 16.34 37.69 -30.43
N SER A 39 16.14 38.42 -29.35
CA SER A 39 14.88 38.83 -28.72
C SER A 39 13.94 39.53 -29.71
N PHE A 40 12.64 39.37 -29.60
CA PHE A 40 11.67 40.46 -29.59
C PHE A 40 10.28 39.99 -29.13
N SER A 41 9.64 40.89 -28.43
CA SER A 41 8.39 40.86 -27.68
C SER A 41 7.11 40.98 -28.51
N ALA A 42 6.03 40.46 -27.89
CA ALA A 42 4.67 41.02 -27.81
C ALA A 42 3.70 40.96 -29.01
N THR A 43 2.51 40.56 -28.64
CA THR A 43 1.13 40.92 -29.00
C THR A 43 0.31 39.87 -29.72
N SER A 44 -0.79 39.50 -29.02
CA SER A 44 -1.99 38.86 -29.61
C SER A 44 -2.73 39.83 -30.54
N PRO A 45 -3.55 39.40 -31.49
CA PRO A 45 -4.89 38.93 -31.18
C PRO A 45 -5.51 37.83 -32.10
N ALA A 46 -6.50 37.16 -31.55
CA ALA A 46 -7.74 36.61 -32.10
C ALA A 46 -7.89 36.07 -33.56
N ALA A 47 -8.43 34.85 -33.56
CA ALA A 47 -9.51 34.30 -34.41
C ALA A 47 -9.19 33.70 -35.79
N LEU A 48 -9.72 32.50 -35.95
CA LEU A 48 -10.43 31.85 -37.08
C LEU A 48 -9.80 30.57 -37.64
N TYR A 49 -10.63 29.51 -37.51
CA TYR A 49 -10.72 28.28 -38.30
C TYR A 49 -9.70 28.04 -39.42
N ASP A 50 -9.03 26.87 -39.40
CA ASP A 50 -9.12 25.92 -40.49
C ASP A 50 -8.62 24.51 -40.14
N GLN A 51 -9.21 23.52 -40.78
CA GLN A 51 -8.96 22.10 -40.70
C GLN A 51 -7.64 21.74 -41.40
N GLY A 52 -6.82 20.95 -40.74
CA GLY A 52 -5.63 20.35 -41.37
C GLY A 52 -5.18 19.09 -40.61
N ARG A 53 -5.53 17.94 -41.17
CA ARG A 53 -5.01 16.61 -40.78
C ARG A 53 -3.48 16.62 -40.87
N LEU A 54 -2.83 16.16 -39.79
CA LEU A 54 -1.59 15.37 -39.87
C LEU A 54 -1.45 14.45 -38.66
N SER A 55 -1.29 13.18 -38.99
CA SER A 55 -1.02 12.05 -38.13
C SER A 55 0.31 12.18 -37.40
N GLY A 56 0.25 12.13 -36.09
CA GLY A 56 1.41 11.94 -35.21
C GLY A 56 0.98 11.08 -34.04
N GLU A 57 1.27 9.79 -34.11
CA GLU A 57 0.97 8.83 -33.06
C GLU A 57 1.91 9.04 -31.85
N GLY A 58 1.50 9.87 -30.93
CA GLY A 58 1.99 9.88 -29.55
C GLY A 58 0.91 9.28 -28.66
N SER A 59 1.15 8.10 -28.11
CA SER A 59 0.26 7.50 -27.11
C SER A 59 0.05 8.47 -25.95
N PRO A 60 -1.20 8.86 -25.62
CA PRO A 60 -1.45 9.61 -24.40
C PRO A 60 -1.07 8.71 -23.22
N MET A 61 -0.07 9.14 -22.44
CA MET A 61 0.16 8.61 -21.12
C MET A 61 -1.15 8.81 -20.34
N MET A 62 -1.87 7.72 -20.08
CA MET A 62 -2.96 7.74 -19.12
C MET A 62 -2.34 8.03 -17.77
N MET A 63 -2.42 9.28 -17.36
CA MET A 63 -2.15 9.69 -16.00
C MET A 63 -3.15 8.97 -15.08
N SER A 64 -2.63 8.44 -13.98
CA SER A 64 -3.43 7.94 -12.87
C SER A 64 -4.53 8.95 -12.55
N PRO A 65 -5.79 8.51 -12.31
CA PRO A 65 -6.86 9.41 -11.86
C PRO A 65 -6.47 10.27 -10.66
N TRP A 66 -5.40 9.91 -9.96
CA TRP A 66 -4.88 10.55 -8.77
C TRP A 66 -3.78 11.60 -9.02
N ASN A 67 -3.37 11.82 -10.26
CA ASN A 67 -2.31 12.78 -10.61
C ASN A 67 -2.83 14.06 -11.29
N GLN A 68 -4.14 14.25 -11.33
CA GLN A 68 -4.74 15.48 -11.84
C GLN A 68 -4.75 16.55 -10.73
N THR A 69 -3.79 17.43 -10.74
CA THR A 69 -3.74 18.67 -9.93
C THR A 69 -4.54 19.81 -10.55
N ALA A 70 -5.53 19.52 -11.37
CA ALA A 70 -6.45 20.55 -11.83
C ALA A 70 -7.80 19.89 -12.15
N CYS A 71 -8.85 20.37 -11.48
CA CYS A 71 -10.25 20.02 -11.64
C CYS A 71 -10.64 18.70 -10.98
N SER A 72 -10.86 18.76 -9.68
CA SER A 72 -11.70 17.81 -8.96
C SER A 72 -13.09 17.76 -9.58
N PRO A 73 -13.63 16.56 -9.93
CA PRO A 73 -15.04 16.44 -10.35
C PRO A 73 -16.04 16.66 -9.22
N PHE A 74 -15.61 17.14 -8.05
CA PHE A 74 -16.44 17.32 -6.86
C PHE A 74 -17.08 18.70 -6.73
N THR A 75 -17.41 19.38 -7.82
CA THR A 75 -18.34 20.51 -7.80
C THR A 75 -19.70 20.09 -8.37
N LYS A 76 -20.39 19.18 -7.71
CA LYS A 76 -21.86 19.15 -7.72
C LYS A 76 -22.33 19.04 -6.29
N SER A 77 -22.87 20.16 -5.84
CA SER A 77 -23.54 20.44 -4.62
C SER A 77 -24.36 19.28 -4.06
N ALA A 78 -23.92 18.74 -2.93
CA ALA A 78 -24.84 18.24 -1.95
C ALA A 78 -24.89 19.27 -0.82
N CYS A 79 -26.06 19.85 -0.62
CA CYS A 79 -26.40 20.75 0.47
C CYS A 79 -25.99 20.12 1.80
N TRP A 80 -24.95 20.67 2.40
CA TRP A 80 -24.75 20.56 3.84
C TRP A 80 -25.16 21.89 4.43
N SER A 81 -26.36 21.91 5.02
CA SER A 81 -26.77 22.94 5.93
C SER A 81 -25.74 23.02 7.03
N SER A 82 -25.10 24.18 7.13
CA SER A 82 -24.23 24.56 8.22
C SER A 82 -25.05 24.64 9.50
N SER A 83 -25.00 23.58 10.32
CA SER A 83 -25.17 23.73 11.76
C SER A 83 -23.77 23.83 12.32
N GLY A 84 -23.48 24.98 12.93
CA GLY A 84 -22.20 25.34 13.48
C GLY A 84 -21.68 24.26 14.44
N PHE A 85 -20.53 23.73 14.09
CA PHE A 85 -19.59 23.21 15.04
C PHE A 85 -18.42 24.18 15.01
N GLU A 86 -18.37 24.95 16.09
CA GLU A 86 -17.25 25.81 16.43
C GLU A 86 -15.99 24.99 16.40
N ASP A 87 -14.91 25.58 15.88
CA ASP A 87 -13.53 25.10 15.98
C ASP A 87 -13.16 24.92 17.46
N GLU A 88 -13.53 23.79 18.05
CA GLU A 88 -12.80 23.32 19.22
C GLU A 88 -11.47 22.80 18.71
N ALA A 89 -10.50 23.68 18.75
CA ALA A 89 -9.10 23.35 18.80
C ALA A 89 -8.96 22.17 19.76
N PHE A 90 -8.57 20.99 19.22
CA PHE A 90 -8.04 19.92 20.03
C PHE A 90 -6.81 20.50 20.74
N ALA A 91 -7.06 21.08 21.91
CA ALA A 91 -6.02 21.49 22.82
C ALA A 91 -5.20 20.21 23.10
N THR A 92 -3.98 20.23 22.64
CA THR A 92 -2.94 19.31 23.07
C THR A 92 -2.78 19.46 24.58
N ASN A 93 -3.46 18.62 25.34
CA ASN A 93 -3.16 18.44 26.73
C ASN A 93 -1.77 17.79 26.83
N ALA A 94 -0.77 18.64 26.98
CA ALA A 94 0.58 18.30 27.32
C ALA A 94 0.64 17.86 28.78
N ALA A 95 0.29 16.59 29.05
CA ALA A 95 0.70 15.90 30.28
C ALA A 95 0.29 14.41 30.19
N GLY A 96 0.78 13.69 29.21
CA GLY A 96 0.72 12.25 29.14
C GLY A 96 1.67 11.83 28.04
N ALA A 97 2.76 11.17 28.37
CA ALA A 97 3.76 10.76 27.38
C ALA A 97 3.07 9.94 26.30
N MET A 98 2.82 10.56 25.14
CA MET A 98 2.28 9.90 23.97
C MET A 98 3.23 8.78 23.58
N GLN A 99 2.77 7.55 23.67
CA GLN A 99 3.56 6.36 23.27
C GLN A 99 3.74 6.26 21.76
N ASN A 100 3.05 7.10 20.99
CA ASN A 100 3.14 7.14 19.53
C ASN A 100 4.12 8.23 19.09
N THR A 101 5.34 7.84 18.72
CA THR A 101 6.42 8.77 18.43
C THR A 101 6.98 8.61 17.02
N LEU A 102 7.31 9.75 16.40
CA LEU A 102 8.11 9.76 15.18
C LEU A 102 9.56 9.39 15.52
N ILE A 103 10.04 8.26 15.00
CA ILE A 103 11.42 7.80 15.22
C ILE A 103 12.38 8.47 14.24
N GLY A 104 11.93 8.67 12.99
CA GLY A 104 12.79 9.22 11.96
C GLY A 104 12.09 9.45 10.64
N SER A 105 12.81 10.12 9.74
CA SER A 105 12.36 10.40 8.39
C SER A 105 13.45 10.05 7.39
N LEU A 106 13.09 9.29 6.36
CA LEU A 106 13.95 8.91 5.26
C LEU A 106 13.56 9.77 4.06
N VAL A 107 14.42 10.69 3.69
CA VAL A 107 14.16 11.62 2.58
C VAL A 107 15.17 11.37 1.47
N ARG A 108 14.67 11.30 0.24
CA ARG A 108 15.46 11.29 -0.99
C ARG A 108 14.76 12.09 -2.06
N GLU A 109 15.51 12.80 -2.85
CA GLU A 109 14.98 13.67 -3.93
C GLU A 109 14.40 12.89 -5.12
N GLU A 110 14.49 11.55 -5.13
CA GLU A 110 14.24 10.70 -6.29
C GLU A 110 12.76 10.46 -6.62
N GLY A 111 11.84 11.15 -5.98
CA GLY A 111 10.41 11.12 -6.36
C GLY A 111 9.46 10.57 -5.29
N HIS A 112 8.19 10.59 -5.64
CA HIS A 112 7.08 10.20 -4.76
C HIS A 112 7.15 8.73 -4.37
N ILE A 113 6.81 8.40 -3.13
CA ILE A 113 6.81 7.03 -2.64
C ILE A 113 5.43 6.39 -2.91
N TYR A 114 5.43 5.32 -3.69
CA TYR A 114 4.20 4.62 -4.09
C TYR A 114 4.01 3.28 -3.38
N SER A 115 5.07 2.63 -2.95
CA SER A 115 5.00 1.31 -2.34
C SER A 115 6.08 1.10 -1.28
N LEU A 116 5.71 0.38 -0.24
CA LEU A 116 6.56 -0.02 0.87
C LEU A 116 6.39 -1.52 1.12
N ALA A 117 7.45 -2.17 1.54
CA ALA A 117 7.39 -3.51 2.11
C ALA A 117 8.45 -3.62 3.21
N ALA A 118 8.03 -4.00 4.40
CA ALA A 118 8.91 -4.30 5.51
C ALA A 118 9.12 -5.82 5.61
N SER A 119 10.30 -6.25 5.99
CA SER A 119 10.62 -7.65 6.22
C SER A 119 11.79 -7.75 7.22
N GLY A 120 11.47 -8.02 8.47
CA GLY A 120 12.41 -8.01 9.59
C GLY A 120 13.05 -6.62 9.75
N GLU A 121 14.39 -6.55 9.65
CA GLU A 121 15.11 -5.27 9.81
C GLU A 121 15.18 -4.42 8.52
N LEU A 122 14.65 -4.93 7.41
CA LEU A 122 14.77 -4.28 6.11
C LEU A 122 13.45 -3.64 5.67
N LEU A 123 13.54 -2.42 5.18
CA LEU A 123 12.45 -1.72 4.52
C LEU A 123 12.80 -1.52 3.04
N TYR A 124 11.90 -1.91 2.16
CA TYR A 124 11.99 -1.69 0.72
C TYR A 124 11.06 -0.56 0.32
N THR A 125 11.57 0.37 -0.49
CA THR A 125 10.80 1.53 -0.98
C THR A 125 10.78 1.57 -2.49
N GLY A 126 9.59 1.74 -3.06
CA GLY A 126 9.36 1.94 -4.48
C GLY A 126 8.80 3.33 -4.76
N SER A 127 9.37 3.99 -5.76
CA SER A 127 9.01 5.35 -6.16
C SER A 127 8.71 5.43 -7.65
N ASP A 128 8.46 6.63 -8.15
CA ASP A 128 8.40 6.92 -9.58
C ASP A 128 9.75 6.81 -10.29
N SER A 129 10.84 6.76 -9.56
CA SER A 129 12.16 6.46 -10.10
C SER A 129 12.31 4.98 -10.47
N LYS A 130 13.37 4.66 -11.19
CA LYS A 130 13.71 3.25 -11.51
C LYS A 130 14.43 2.54 -10.36
N ASN A 131 14.75 3.24 -9.29
CA ASN A 131 15.50 2.72 -8.15
C ASN A 131 14.54 2.18 -7.08
N ILE A 132 14.83 0.97 -6.61
CA ILE A 132 14.22 0.39 -5.43
C ILE A 132 15.28 0.44 -4.35
N ARG A 133 15.00 1.16 -3.26
CA ARG A 133 15.95 1.32 -2.15
C ARG A 133 15.63 0.38 -1.02
N VAL A 134 16.67 -0.01 -0.32
CA VAL A 134 16.59 -0.87 0.86
C VAL A 134 17.22 -0.12 2.02
N TRP A 135 16.48 -0.05 3.11
CA TRP A 135 16.87 0.67 4.31
C TRP A 135 17.02 -0.32 5.46
N LYS A 136 17.99 -0.05 6.32
CA LYS A 136 18.23 -0.75 7.58
C LYS A 136 18.62 0.26 8.65
N ASN A 137 17.98 0.22 9.82
CA ASN A 137 18.27 1.14 10.92
C ASN A 137 18.27 2.62 10.48
N LEU A 138 17.27 3.03 9.72
CA LEU A 138 17.08 4.39 9.19
C LEU A 138 18.19 4.86 8.22
N LYS A 139 19.09 3.97 7.79
CA LYS A 139 20.16 4.26 6.83
C LYS A 139 19.95 3.48 5.55
N GLU A 140 20.37 4.04 4.44
CA GLU A 140 20.37 3.33 3.18
C GLU A 140 21.35 2.15 3.25
N PHE A 141 20.83 0.94 3.07
CA PHE A 141 21.58 -0.30 3.12
C PHE A 141 22.03 -0.73 1.72
N SER A 142 21.14 -0.64 0.75
CA SER A 142 21.44 -0.94 -0.65
C SER A 142 20.38 -0.34 -1.58
N ALA A 143 20.66 -0.36 -2.87
CA ALA A 143 19.69 -0.04 -3.91
C ALA A 143 19.89 -0.95 -5.11
N PHE A 144 18.80 -1.23 -5.84
CA PHE A 144 18.84 -1.96 -7.08
C PHE A 144 17.89 -1.33 -8.11
N LYS A 145 18.30 -1.41 -9.39
CA LYS A 145 17.64 -0.66 -10.46
C LYS A 145 16.68 -1.55 -11.22
N SER A 146 15.44 -1.11 -11.30
CA SER A 146 14.44 -1.69 -12.20
C SER A 146 14.61 -1.15 -13.62
N SER A 147 14.16 -1.92 -14.62
CA SER A 147 14.16 -1.48 -16.03
C SER A 147 13.02 -0.49 -16.35
N SER A 148 12.04 -0.30 -15.45
CA SER A 148 11.00 0.73 -15.57
C SER A 148 10.76 1.40 -14.24
N GLY A 149 10.35 2.66 -14.26
CA GLY A 149 9.93 3.41 -13.07
C GLY A 149 8.52 3.05 -12.62
N LEU A 150 7.98 3.83 -11.66
CA LEU A 150 6.67 3.67 -11.06
C LEU A 150 6.48 2.25 -10.51
N VAL A 151 7.24 1.97 -9.44
CA VAL A 151 7.10 0.72 -8.67
C VAL A 151 5.87 0.87 -7.77
N LYS A 152 4.76 0.28 -8.19
CA LYS A 152 3.45 0.48 -7.54
C LYS A 152 3.16 -0.50 -6.42
N ALA A 153 3.80 -1.65 -6.45
CA ALA A 153 3.64 -2.67 -5.42
C ALA A 153 4.96 -3.40 -5.17
N ILE A 154 5.25 -3.68 -3.91
CA ILE A 154 6.38 -4.50 -3.48
C ILE A 154 5.85 -5.52 -2.47
N ILE A 155 6.26 -6.78 -2.62
CA ILE A 155 6.03 -7.82 -1.62
C ILE A 155 7.28 -8.66 -1.45
N VAL A 156 7.57 -9.04 -0.22
CA VAL A 156 8.75 -9.82 0.13
C VAL A 156 8.31 -11.19 0.65
N SER A 157 8.93 -12.25 0.15
CA SER A 157 8.72 -13.61 0.63
C SER A 157 10.08 -14.29 0.73
N ASP A 158 10.53 -14.59 1.92
CA ASP A 158 11.86 -15.15 2.21
C ASP A 158 12.97 -14.34 1.54
N ARG A 159 13.64 -14.94 0.55
CA ARG A 159 14.72 -14.33 -0.22
C ARG A 159 14.29 -13.85 -1.61
N LYS A 160 12.99 -13.83 -1.89
CA LYS A 160 12.42 -13.32 -3.14
C LYS A 160 11.67 -12.03 -2.89
N ILE A 161 11.83 -11.09 -3.80
CA ILE A 161 11.10 -9.84 -3.80
C ILE A 161 10.34 -9.77 -5.13
N PHE A 162 9.08 -9.41 -5.08
CA PHE A 162 8.24 -9.21 -6.24
C PHE A 162 7.86 -7.74 -6.31
N THR A 163 8.03 -7.15 -7.50
CA THR A 163 7.71 -5.73 -7.72
C THR A 163 6.77 -5.58 -8.89
N GLY A 164 5.63 -4.91 -8.66
CA GLY A 164 4.62 -4.57 -9.64
C GLY A 164 4.88 -3.18 -10.22
N HIS A 165 4.76 -3.05 -11.54
CA HIS A 165 5.18 -1.85 -12.25
C HIS A 165 4.08 -1.28 -13.16
N GLN A 166 4.25 -0.02 -13.53
CA GLN A 166 3.39 0.69 -14.46
C GLN A 166 3.32 0.02 -15.84
N ASP A 167 4.36 -0.70 -16.27
CA ASP A 167 4.42 -1.40 -17.56
C ASP A 167 3.66 -2.75 -17.58
N GLY A 168 2.85 -3.03 -16.56
CA GLY A 168 2.07 -4.27 -16.44
C GLY A 168 2.89 -5.51 -16.15
N LYS A 169 4.18 -5.37 -15.80
CA LYS A 169 5.07 -6.50 -15.52
C LYS A 169 5.35 -6.63 -14.03
N ILE A 170 5.50 -7.87 -13.60
CA ILE A 170 5.97 -8.20 -12.25
C ILE A 170 7.43 -8.65 -12.39
N ARG A 171 8.34 -8.01 -11.68
CA ARG A 171 9.76 -8.39 -11.66
C ARG A 171 10.06 -9.17 -10.40
N VAL A 172 10.86 -10.22 -10.57
CA VAL A 172 11.26 -11.12 -9.48
C VAL A 172 12.74 -10.91 -9.21
N TRP A 173 13.06 -10.68 -7.94
CA TRP A 173 14.43 -10.48 -7.47
C TRP A 173 14.77 -11.51 -6.42
N LYS A 174 16.05 -11.86 -6.34
CA LYS A 174 16.60 -12.73 -5.30
C LYS A 174 17.66 -11.98 -4.52
N VAL A 175 17.60 -12.11 -3.21
CA VAL A 175 18.64 -11.63 -2.31
C VAL A 175 19.77 -12.67 -2.28
N SER A 176 21.01 -12.21 -2.44
CA SER A 176 22.16 -13.11 -2.38
C SER A 176 22.37 -13.65 -0.96
N PRO A 177 22.49 -14.99 -0.77
CA PRO A 177 22.70 -15.54 0.57
C PRO A 177 24.04 -15.15 1.20
N LYS A 178 25.06 -14.89 0.37
CA LYS A 178 26.41 -14.51 0.81
C LYS A 178 26.58 -13.01 1.03
N ALA A 179 25.73 -12.20 0.38
CA ALA A 179 25.80 -10.74 0.44
C ALA A 179 24.36 -10.16 0.43
N PRO A 180 23.75 -9.94 1.61
CA PRO A 180 22.35 -9.49 1.73
C PRO A 180 22.04 -8.13 1.10
N ASN A 181 23.08 -7.34 0.83
CA ASN A 181 22.99 -6.07 0.12
C ASN A 181 22.91 -6.22 -1.41
N ILE A 182 23.12 -7.44 -1.96
CA ILE A 182 23.10 -7.68 -3.40
C ILE A 182 21.76 -8.29 -3.80
N HIS A 183 21.03 -7.55 -4.62
CA HIS A 183 19.74 -7.94 -5.18
C HIS A 183 19.90 -8.21 -6.69
N LYS A 184 19.67 -9.46 -7.12
CA LYS A 184 19.79 -9.87 -8.52
C LYS A 184 18.41 -10.14 -9.11
N ARG A 185 18.17 -9.63 -10.32
CA ARG A 185 16.94 -9.94 -11.07
C ARG A 185 16.91 -11.41 -11.43
N ALA A 186 15.91 -12.13 -10.92
CA ALA A 186 15.73 -13.56 -11.17
C ALA A 186 14.81 -13.83 -12.37
N GLY A 187 13.88 -12.88 -12.67
CA GLY A 187 12.93 -13.07 -13.76
C GLY A 187 11.94 -11.94 -13.90
N THR A 188 10.95 -12.18 -14.74
CA THR A 188 9.79 -11.32 -14.96
C THR A 188 8.59 -12.20 -15.22
N LEU A 189 7.42 -11.83 -14.69
CA LEU A 189 6.15 -12.47 -14.97
C LEU A 189 5.31 -11.59 -15.90
N PRO A 190 4.73 -12.18 -16.95
CA PRO A 190 4.98 -13.53 -17.46
C PRO A 190 6.41 -13.68 -17.99
N THR A 191 6.93 -14.92 -18.03
CA THR A 191 8.26 -15.19 -18.56
C THR A 191 8.29 -15.03 -20.09
N LEU A 192 9.45 -14.72 -20.66
CA LEU A 192 9.58 -14.63 -22.12
C LEU A 192 9.22 -15.95 -22.81
N LYS A 193 9.55 -17.08 -22.19
CA LYS A 193 9.19 -18.40 -22.68
C LYS A 193 7.67 -18.60 -22.75
N ASP A 194 6.94 -18.19 -21.70
CA ASP A 194 5.49 -18.32 -21.66
C ASP A 194 4.81 -17.34 -22.65
N ILE A 195 5.37 -16.14 -22.80
CA ILE A 195 4.91 -15.17 -23.80
C ILE A 195 5.03 -15.79 -25.20
N PHE A 196 6.22 -16.31 -25.55
CA PHE A 196 6.46 -16.92 -26.86
C PHE A 196 5.53 -18.12 -27.10
N LYS A 197 5.45 -19.05 -26.13
CA LYS A 197 4.55 -20.21 -26.22
C LYS A 197 3.09 -19.81 -26.36
N SER A 198 2.66 -18.76 -25.63
CA SER A 198 1.27 -18.30 -25.68
C SER A 198 0.95 -17.56 -26.97
N SER A 199 1.92 -16.87 -27.58
CA SER A 199 1.73 -16.10 -28.81
C SER A 199 1.47 -16.94 -30.05
N ILE A 200 1.86 -18.21 -30.04
CA ILE A 200 1.64 -19.13 -31.17
C ILE A 200 0.15 -19.45 -31.36
N ASN A 201 -0.63 -19.49 -30.29
CA ASN A 201 -2.04 -19.82 -30.38
C ASN A 201 -2.89 -18.57 -30.42
N PRO A 202 -3.65 -18.29 -31.52
CA PRO A 202 -4.54 -17.15 -31.61
C PRO A 202 -5.61 -17.07 -30.53
N SER A 203 -6.06 -18.20 -29.98
CA SER A 203 -7.05 -18.24 -28.89
C SER A 203 -6.55 -17.63 -27.57
N ASN A 204 -5.26 -17.41 -27.45
CA ASN A 204 -4.66 -16.78 -26.26
C ASN A 204 -4.74 -15.25 -26.30
N TYR A 205 -5.24 -14.67 -27.37
CA TYR A 205 -5.42 -13.24 -27.50
C TYR A 205 -6.83 -12.85 -27.04
N ILE A 206 -6.90 -11.94 -26.10
CA ILE A 206 -8.15 -11.37 -25.58
C ILE A 206 -8.24 -9.90 -25.99
N GLU A 207 -9.44 -9.42 -26.26
CA GLU A 207 -9.68 -8.01 -26.49
C GLU A 207 -9.58 -7.25 -25.13
N VAL A 208 -8.70 -6.26 -25.07
CA VAL A 208 -8.46 -5.46 -23.86
C VAL A 208 -9.11 -4.09 -23.97
N LYS A 209 -9.04 -3.48 -25.16
CA LYS A 209 -9.68 -2.21 -25.52
C LYS A 209 -10.19 -2.34 -26.94
N LYS A 210 -11.16 -1.49 -27.32
CA LYS A 210 -11.69 -1.45 -28.69
C LYS A 210 -10.55 -1.47 -29.72
N LYS A 211 -10.46 -2.54 -30.52
CA LYS A 211 -9.39 -2.81 -31.53
C LYS A 211 -7.99 -3.11 -30.96
N ARG A 212 -7.81 -3.40 -29.66
CA ARG A 212 -6.51 -3.80 -29.10
C ARG A 212 -6.64 -5.16 -28.42
N THR A 213 -5.80 -6.09 -28.85
CA THR A 213 -5.70 -7.44 -28.26
C THR A 213 -4.39 -7.59 -27.46
N ALA A 214 -4.42 -8.39 -26.44
CA ALA A 214 -3.25 -8.78 -25.66
C ALA A 214 -3.32 -10.26 -25.28
N LEU A 215 -2.17 -10.86 -25.03
CA LEU A 215 -2.11 -12.22 -24.49
C LEU A 215 -2.76 -12.25 -23.09
N TRP A 216 -3.63 -13.22 -22.85
CA TRP A 216 -4.37 -13.36 -21.60
C TRP A 216 -3.47 -13.43 -20.36
N ILE A 217 -2.22 -13.91 -20.51
CA ILE A 217 -1.24 -14.00 -19.42
C ILE A 217 -0.58 -12.67 -19.06
N LYS A 218 -0.72 -11.63 -19.89
CA LYS A 218 -0.14 -10.30 -19.65
C LYS A 218 -1.17 -9.38 -19.03
N HIS A 219 -0.73 -8.57 -18.07
CA HIS A 219 -1.50 -7.36 -17.74
C HIS A 219 -1.33 -6.32 -18.83
N ALA A 220 -2.45 -5.72 -19.23
CA ALA A 220 -2.49 -4.70 -20.29
C ALA A 220 -2.30 -3.28 -19.74
N ASP A 221 -2.30 -3.13 -18.43
CA ASP A 221 -2.11 -1.87 -17.71
C ASP A 221 -1.28 -2.11 -16.43
N ALA A 222 -1.07 -1.05 -15.64
CA ALA A 222 -0.27 -1.06 -14.43
C ALA A 222 -0.68 -2.17 -13.44
N VAL A 223 0.32 -2.84 -12.86
CA VAL A 223 0.11 -3.72 -11.71
C VAL A 223 -0.03 -2.84 -10.48
N SER A 224 -1.23 -2.77 -9.92
CA SER A 224 -1.59 -1.87 -8.80
C SER A 224 -1.24 -2.46 -7.45
N CYS A 225 -1.44 -3.76 -7.27
CA CYS A 225 -1.21 -4.46 -6.00
C CYS A 225 -0.72 -5.89 -6.23
N LEU A 226 0.02 -6.40 -5.26
CA LEU A 226 0.49 -7.79 -5.18
C LEU A 226 0.11 -8.37 -3.80
N SER A 227 -0.28 -9.64 -3.77
CA SER A 227 -0.52 -10.38 -2.53
C SER A 227 -0.09 -11.83 -2.67
N LEU A 228 0.41 -12.43 -1.61
CA LEU A 228 0.79 -13.84 -1.57
C LEU A 228 -0.28 -14.66 -0.88
N SER A 229 -0.52 -15.88 -1.36
CA SER A 229 -1.30 -16.86 -0.62
C SER A 229 -0.61 -17.20 0.71
N GLU A 230 -1.38 -17.66 1.68
CA GLU A 230 -0.89 -18.03 3.01
C GLU A 230 0.24 -19.07 2.95
N ASP A 231 0.10 -20.06 2.07
CA ASP A 231 1.10 -21.10 1.81
C ASP A 231 2.32 -20.60 1.02
N GLY A 232 2.34 -19.34 0.60
CA GLY A 232 3.41 -18.77 -0.22
C GLY A 232 3.56 -19.38 -1.60
N GLY A 233 2.64 -20.27 -2.03
CA GLY A 233 2.70 -20.96 -3.31
C GLY A 233 2.17 -20.18 -4.49
N LEU A 234 1.26 -19.24 -4.23
CA LEU A 234 0.60 -18.41 -5.24
C LEU A 234 0.88 -16.92 -5.00
N LEU A 235 1.02 -16.19 -6.09
CA LEU A 235 1.05 -14.75 -6.12
C LEU A 235 -0.18 -14.24 -6.87
N TYR A 236 -0.90 -13.31 -6.27
CA TYR A 236 -2.01 -12.59 -6.87
C TYR A 236 -1.53 -11.20 -7.31
N SER A 237 -1.90 -10.80 -8.51
CA SER A 237 -1.62 -9.45 -9.00
C SER A 237 -2.91 -8.79 -9.49
N ALA A 238 -3.21 -7.63 -8.92
CA ALA A 238 -4.27 -6.75 -9.39
C ALA A 238 -3.73 -5.76 -10.41
N SER A 239 -4.58 -5.34 -11.34
CA SER A 239 -4.19 -4.37 -12.34
C SER A 239 -5.33 -3.43 -12.72
N TRP A 240 -4.97 -2.25 -13.21
CA TRP A 240 -5.91 -1.30 -13.80
C TRP A 240 -6.54 -1.78 -15.12
N ASP A 241 -6.09 -2.94 -15.63
CA ASP A 241 -6.73 -3.63 -16.74
C ASP A 241 -8.02 -4.40 -16.34
N ARG A 242 -8.52 -4.21 -15.10
CA ARG A 242 -9.74 -4.82 -14.52
C ARG A 242 -9.59 -6.29 -14.18
N THR A 243 -8.36 -6.83 -14.25
CA THR A 243 -8.12 -8.25 -14.01
C THR A 243 -7.29 -8.49 -12.75
N ILE A 244 -7.50 -9.68 -12.17
CA ILE A 244 -6.59 -10.30 -11.22
C ILE A 244 -5.96 -11.49 -11.92
N LYS A 245 -4.64 -11.64 -11.80
CA LYS A 245 -3.94 -12.82 -12.30
C LYS A 245 -3.34 -13.60 -11.16
N VAL A 246 -3.38 -14.92 -11.31
CA VAL A 246 -2.88 -15.89 -10.33
C VAL A 246 -1.64 -16.55 -10.91
N TRP A 247 -0.54 -16.48 -10.18
CA TRP A 247 0.76 -17.00 -10.59
C TRP A 247 1.23 -18.09 -9.63
N ARG A 248 1.65 -19.21 -10.14
CA ARG A 248 2.33 -20.24 -9.35
C ARG A 248 3.82 -19.92 -9.24
N LEU A 249 4.33 -19.82 -8.00
CA LEU A 249 5.69 -19.35 -7.75
C LEU A 249 6.78 -20.41 -7.98
N SER A 250 6.41 -21.70 -7.99
CA SER A 250 7.35 -22.80 -8.23
C SER A 250 7.92 -22.78 -9.65
N ASP A 251 7.09 -22.51 -10.65
CA ASP A 251 7.43 -22.51 -12.07
C ASP A 251 7.17 -21.17 -12.79
N SER A 252 6.72 -20.16 -12.05
CA SER A 252 6.45 -18.81 -12.56
C SER A 252 5.36 -18.74 -13.63
N LYS A 253 4.41 -19.69 -13.66
CA LYS A 253 3.32 -19.75 -14.62
C LYS A 253 2.12 -18.95 -14.18
N CYS A 254 1.46 -18.28 -15.13
CA CYS A 254 0.11 -17.76 -14.96
C CYS A 254 -0.88 -18.91 -15.01
N LEU A 255 -1.61 -19.12 -13.93
CA LEU A 255 -2.62 -20.18 -13.82
C LEU A 255 -3.99 -19.70 -14.28
N GLU A 256 -4.33 -18.47 -13.92
CA GLU A 256 -5.65 -17.91 -14.14
C GLU A 256 -5.58 -16.39 -14.38
N SER A 257 -6.55 -15.89 -15.16
CA SER A 257 -6.83 -14.48 -15.32
C SER A 257 -8.31 -14.25 -15.09
N ILE A 258 -8.64 -13.59 -14.00
CA ILE A 258 -10.00 -13.32 -13.56
C ILE A 258 -10.37 -11.92 -14.05
N LYS A 259 -11.44 -11.79 -14.86
CA LYS A 259 -12.07 -10.49 -15.10
C LYS A 259 -12.87 -10.13 -13.84
N ALA A 260 -12.23 -9.43 -12.92
CA ALA A 260 -12.74 -9.26 -11.57
C ALA A 260 -13.76 -8.12 -11.46
N HIS A 261 -13.54 -7.02 -12.16
CA HIS A 261 -14.28 -5.78 -11.99
C HIS A 261 -14.59 -5.09 -13.33
N ASP A 262 -15.46 -4.10 -13.28
CA ASP A 262 -15.82 -3.28 -14.43
C ASP A 262 -14.91 -2.06 -14.60
N ASP A 263 -14.10 -1.74 -13.58
CA ASP A 263 -13.06 -0.71 -13.63
C ASP A 263 -11.77 -1.19 -12.96
N ALA A 264 -10.77 -0.31 -12.87
CA ALA A 264 -9.43 -0.61 -12.35
C ALA A 264 -9.46 -1.34 -11.01
N VAL A 265 -8.79 -2.49 -10.92
CA VAL A 265 -8.58 -3.17 -9.64
C VAL A 265 -7.45 -2.45 -8.91
N ASN A 266 -7.76 -1.79 -7.80
CA ASN A 266 -6.79 -1.02 -7.03
C ASN A 266 -6.03 -1.90 -6.04
N PHE A 267 -6.71 -2.87 -5.42
CA PHE A 267 -6.15 -3.70 -4.37
C PHE A 267 -6.58 -5.16 -4.49
N VAL A 268 -5.71 -6.06 -4.04
CA VAL A 268 -5.97 -7.49 -3.84
C VAL A 268 -5.30 -7.93 -2.54
N VAL A 269 -6.02 -8.70 -1.73
CA VAL A 269 -5.52 -9.28 -0.48
C VAL A 269 -5.90 -10.76 -0.47
N ALA A 270 -4.91 -11.63 -0.36
CA ALA A 270 -5.11 -13.05 -0.13
C ALA A 270 -5.04 -13.32 1.39
N ALA A 271 -5.91 -14.15 1.88
CA ALA A 271 -6.04 -14.51 3.28
C ALA A 271 -6.20 -16.02 3.46
N ALA A 272 -6.46 -16.46 4.67
CA ALA A 272 -6.65 -17.87 5.00
C ALA A 272 -7.81 -18.52 4.22
N ASP A 273 -7.86 -19.85 4.24
CA ASP A 273 -8.91 -20.66 3.62
C ASP A 273 -9.07 -20.46 2.10
N GLY A 274 -8.03 -19.97 1.42
CA GLY A 274 -8.07 -19.69 0.00
C GLY A 274 -8.98 -18.53 -0.39
N LEU A 275 -9.29 -17.65 0.55
CA LEU A 275 -10.05 -16.42 0.31
C LEU A 275 -9.15 -15.34 -0.30
N VAL A 276 -9.72 -14.61 -1.25
CA VAL A 276 -9.07 -13.46 -1.87
C VAL A 276 -10.07 -12.31 -1.94
N PHE A 277 -9.66 -11.14 -1.50
CA PHE A 277 -10.46 -9.92 -1.53
C PHE A 277 -9.93 -8.99 -2.61
N SER A 278 -10.82 -8.37 -3.36
CA SER A 278 -10.45 -7.37 -4.36
C SER A 278 -11.29 -6.11 -4.22
N GLY A 279 -10.64 -4.96 -4.37
CA GLY A 279 -11.27 -3.64 -4.34
C GLY A 279 -10.96 -2.87 -5.60
N SER A 280 -11.96 -2.16 -6.12
CA SER A 280 -11.90 -1.53 -7.43
C SER A 280 -12.38 -0.08 -7.43
N ALA A 281 -11.98 0.63 -8.46
CA ALA A 281 -12.50 1.95 -8.79
C ALA A 281 -13.99 1.94 -9.17
N ASP A 282 -14.56 0.76 -9.48
CA ASP A 282 -16.01 0.57 -9.69
C ASP A 282 -16.84 0.63 -8.39
N GLY A 283 -16.20 0.92 -7.25
CA GLY A 283 -16.86 1.04 -5.94
C GLY A 283 -17.20 -0.29 -5.28
N THR A 284 -16.75 -1.41 -5.82
CA THR A 284 -17.08 -2.73 -5.28
C THR A 284 -15.91 -3.38 -4.54
N VAL A 285 -16.26 -4.14 -3.48
CA VAL A 285 -15.39 -5.12 -2.81
C VAL A 285 -15.95 -6.51 -3.06
N LYS A 286 -15.15 -7.38 -3.66
CA LYS A 286 -15.54 -8.75 -4.00
C LYS A 286 -14.68 -9.77 -3.27
N VAL A 287 -15.31 -10.87 -2.86
CA VAL A 287 -14.67 -12.04 -2.23
C VAL A 287 -14.63 -13.17 -3.23
N TRP A 288 -13.45 -13.72 -3.42
CA TRP A 288 -13.19 -14.86 -4.29
C TRP A 288 -12.77 -16.04 -3.44
N ARG A 289 -13.26 -17.22 -3.78
CA ARG A 289 -12.86 -18.47 -3.11
C ARG A 289 -12.11 -19.35 -4.10
N ARG A 290 -10.95 -19.84 -3.68
CA ARG A 290 -10.20 -20.82 -4.45
C ARG A 290 -10.88 -22.18 -4.38
N ASP A 291 -11.22 -22.76 -5.53
CA ASP A 291 -11.82 -24.09 -5.62
C ASP A 291 -10.77 -25.14 -5.28
N SER A 292 -11.09 -26.02 -4.35
CA SER A 292 -10.20 -27.09 -3.87
C SER A 292 -10.07 -28.28 -4.83
N LEU A 293 -10.71 -28.22 -5.98
CA LEU A 293 -10.80 -29.33 -6.96
C LEU A 293 -9.49 -29.53 -7.72
N GLY A 294 -8.56 -30.30 -7.11
CA GLY A 294 -7.40 -30.90 -7.77
C GLY A 294 -6.10 -30.13 -7.64
N LYS A 295 -4.99 -30.88 -7.53
CA LYS A 295 -3.61 -30.39 -7.31
C LYS A 295 -3.03 -29.50 -8.43
N SER A 296 -3.72 -29.27 -9.54
CA SER A 296 -3.16 -28.52 -10.68
C SER A 296 -3.97 -27.29 -11.13
N SER A 297 -5.19 -27.08 -10.68
CA SER A 297 -6.06 -25.95 -11.12
C SER A 297 -6.41 -25.07 -9.93
N ALA A 298 -5.79 -23.88 -9.86
CA ALA A 298 -6.24 -22.84 -8.95
C ALA A 298 -7.31 -21.99 -9.68
N LYS A 299 -8.54 -22.49 -9.73
CA LYS A 299 -9.69 -21.70 -10.16
C LYS A 299 -10.28 -20.96 -8.98
N HIS A 300 -10.76 -19.75 -9.25
CA HIS A 300 -11.45 -18.93 -8.27
C HIS A 300 -12.85 -18.62 -8.74
N SER A 301 -13.81 -18.76 -7.85
CA SER A 301 -15.21 -18.38 -8.05
C SER A 301 -15.54 -17.15 -7.20
N LEU A 302 -16.42 -16.29 -7.69
CA LEU A 302 -16.98 -15.19 -6.92
C LEU A 302 -17.87 -15.77 -5.82
N ALA A 303 -17.49 -15.55 -4.56
CA ALA A 303 -18.25 -16.02 -3.41
C ALA A 303 -19.29 -14.97 -2.99
N GLU A 304 -18.89 -13.69 -2.90
CA GLU A 304 -19.73 -12.63 -2.37
C GLU A 304 -19.26 -11.26 -2.85
N THR A 305 -20.16 -10.27 -2.87
CA THR A 305 -19.85 -8.85 -3.02
C THR A 305 -20.17 -8.15 -1.70
N LEU A 306 -19.14 -7.67 -0.98
CA LEU A 306 -19.27 -7.07 0.34
C LEU A 306 -19.72 -5.61 0.28
N LEU A 307 -19.28 -4.88 -0.73
CA LEU A 307 -19.55 -3.47 -0.92
C LEU A 307 -19.88 -3.18 -2.37
N GLN A 308 -20.88 -2.33 -2.55
CA GLN A 308 -21.19 -1.71 -3.84
C GLN A 308 -21.64 -0.28 -3.57
N GLN A 309 -20.84 0.68 -3.99
CA GLN A 309 -21.06 2.10 -3.77
C GLN A 309 -20.52 2.92 -4.95
N GLU A 310 -20.85 4.22 -4.99
CA GLU A 310 -20.36 5.11 -6.06
C GLU A 310 -18.88 5.52 -5.86
N CYS A 311 -18.41 5.55 -4.60
CA CYS A 311 -17.06 5.94 -4.27
C CYS A 311 -16.07 4.81 -4.53
N ALA A 312 -14.95 5.13 -5.17
CA ALA A 312 -13.91 4.14 -5.50
C ALA A 312 -13.32 3.50 -4.25
N VAL A 313 -13.15 2.18 -4.27
CA VAL A 313 -12.35 1.44 -3.30
C VAL A 313 -10.87 1.66 -3.63
N THR A 314 -10.13 2.21 -2.67
CA THR A 314 -8.74 2.65 -2.85
C THR A 314 -7.73 1.74 -2.18
N SER A 315 -8.13 1.07 -1.10
CA SER A 315 -7.26 0.17 -0.32
C SER A 315 -8.05 -0.91 0.40
N LEU A 316 -7.41 -2.03 0.66
CA LEU A 316 -7.93 -3.14 1.46
C LEU A 316 -6.88 -3.60 2.46
N ALA A 317 -7.32 -4.03 3.62
CA ALA A 317 -6.53 -4.78 4.57
C ALA A 317 -7.38 -5.89 5.19
N ALA A 318 -6.77 -7.00 5.51
CA ALA A 318 -7.41 -8.09 6.25
C ALA A 318 -6.43 -8.64 7.27
N ASP A 319 -6.94 -9.21 8.36
CA ASP A 319 -6.10 -10.01 9.24
C ASP A 319 -5.74 -11.35 8.57
N LYS A 320 -4.70 -12.01 9.06
CA LYS A 320 -4.21 -13.27 8.46
C LYS A 320 -5.27 -14.37 8.44
N ALA A 321 -6.11 -14.41 9.46
CA ALA A 321 -7.19 -15.40 9.58
C ALA A 321 -8.42 -15.07 8.72
N ALA A 322 -8.44 -13.94 8.02
CA ALA A 322 -9.62 -13.39 7.34
C ALA A 322 -10.84 -13.24 8.25
N SER A 323 -10.60 -13.03 9.56
CA SER A 323 -11.68 -12.81 10.51
C SER A 323 -12.28 -11.43 10.41
N ILE A 324 -11.50 -10.47 9.94
CA ILE A 324 -11.94 -9.11 9.67
C ILE A 324 -11.29 -8.56 8.38
N VAL A 325 -12.07 -7.81 7.61
CA VAL A 325 -11.65 -7.14 6.38
C VAL A 325 -12.00 -5.67 6.45
N TYR A 326 -11.05 -4.82 6.10
CA TYR A 326 -11.18 -3.36 6.07
C TYR A 326 -11.07 -2.86 4.63
N CYS A 327 -11.90 -1.89 4.30
CA CYS A 327 -11.94 -1.23 3.00
C CYS A 327 -11.86 0.27 3.16
N GLY A 328 -10.81 0.89 2.63
CA GLY A 328 -10.69 2.33 2.51
C GLY A 328 -11.22 2.82 1.17
N SER A 329 -11.90 3.96 1.19
CA SER A 329 -12.62 4.49 0.06
C SER A 329 -12.26 5.95 -0.22
N SER A 330 -12.61 6.42 -1.41
CA SER A 330 -12.32 7.80 -1.87
C SER A 330 -13.12 8.87 -1.14
N ASP A 331 -14.15 8.50 -0.39
CA ASP A 331 -14.95 9.38 0.47
C ASP A 331 -14.33 9.65 1.85
N GLY A 332 -13.18 9.02 2.16
CA GLY A 332 -12.50 9.16 3.45
C GLY A 332 -12.98 8.20 4.53
N LEU A 333 -13.83 7.26 4.19
CA LEU A 333 -14.39 6.29 5.12
C LEU A 333 -13.62 4.96 5.06
N VAL A 334 -13.58 4.26 6.21
CA VAL A 334 -13.11 2.89 6.28
C VAL A 334 -14.27 2.00 6.70
N ASN A 335 -14.77 1.17 5.78
CA ASN A 335 -15.76 0.15 6.07
C ASN A 335 -15.06 -1.12 6.57
N HIS A 336 -15.72 -1.90 7.44
CA HIS A 336 -15.20 -3.20 7.86
C HIS A 336 -16.28 -4.25 7.93
N TRP A 337 -15.87 -5.51 7.74
CA TRP A 337 -16.70 -6.71 7.80
C TRP A 337 -16.04 -7.72 8.70
N GLU A 338 -16.87 -8.36 9.52
CA GLU A 338 -16.47 -9.48 10.38
C GLU A 338 -16.97 -10.79 9.78
N ARG A 339 -16.10 -11.79 9.79
CA ARG A 339 -16.42 -13.12 9.30
C ARG A 339 -17.03 -13.94 10.43
N THR A 340 -18.26 -14.40 10.23
CA THR A 340 -18.94 -15.34 11.13
C THR A 340 -19.16 -16.63 10.35
N LYS A 341 -18.39 -17.67 10.67
CA LYS A 341 -18.35 -18.93 9.92
C LYS A 341 -17.93 -18.68 8.45
N ASP A 342 -18.86 -18.82 7.49
CA ASP A 342 -18.60 -18.67 6.06
C ASP A 342 -19.16 -17.37 5.44
N LYS A 343 -19.74 -16.50 6.25
CA LYS A 343 -20.37 -15.24 5.80
C LYS A 343 -19.67 -14.03 6.41
N PHE A 344 -19.66 -12.94 5.64
CA PHE A 344 -19.20 -11.65 6.11
C PHE A 344 -20.39 -10.77 6.47
N SER A 345 -20.39 -10.21 7.68
CA SER A 345 -21.35 -9.23 8.14
C SER A 345 -20.71 -7.86 8.24
N HIS A 346 -21.39 -6.83 7.77
CA HIS A 346 -20.92 -5.46 7.90
C HIS A 346 -20.84 -5.06 9.37
N GLY A 347 -19.66 -4.75 9.86
CA GLY A 347 -19.40 -4.41 11.25
C GLY A 347 -19.55 -2.92 11.56
N GLY A 348 -19.38 -2.06 10.53
CA GLY A 348 -19.49 -0.62 10.72
C GLY A 348 -18.56 0.20 9.83
N VAL A 349 -18.49 1.50 10.14
CA VAL A 349 -17.73 2.51 9.38
C VAL A 349 -16.89 3.35 10.33
N LEU A 350 -15.58 3.42 10.09
CA LEU A 350 -14.67 4.28 10.83
C LEU A 350 -14.59 5.65 10.15
N ARG A 351 -14.79 6.71 10.94
CA ARG A 351 -14.80 8.10 10.49
C ARG A 351 -13.71 8.87 11.22
N GLY A 352 -12.80 9.50 10.50
CA GLY A 352 -11.68 10.24 11.10
C GLY A 352 -10.89 11.05 10.08
N HIS A 353 -10.87 10.60 8.81
CA HIS A 353 -10.18 11.33 7.75
C HIS A 353 -11.10 12.31 7.03
N LYS A 354 -10.50 13.44 6.59
CA LYS A 354 -11.20 14.50 5.85
C LYS A 354 -11.19 14.28 4.33
N LEU A 355 -10.27 13.45 3.83
CA LEU A 355 -10.07 13.15 2.42
C LEU A 355 -9.90 11.65 2.20
N ALA A 356 -9.83 11.25 0.94
CA ALA A 356 -9.70 9.86 0.50
C ALA A 356 -8.69 9.05 1.31
N ILE A 357 -9.07 7.84 1.72
CA ILE A 357 -8.14 6.84 2.24
C ILE A 357 -7.31 6.34 1.07
N LEU A 358 -6.00 6.28 1.20
CA LEU A 358 -5.11 5.84 0.13
C LEU A 358 -4.40 4.51 0.44
N CYS A 359 -4.30 4.16 1.71
CA CYS A 359 -3.66 2.93 2.16
C CYS A 359 -4.16 2.49 3.53
N LEU A 360 -4.18 1.19 3.74
CA LEU A 360 -4.51 0.53 5.00
C LEU A 360 -3.43 -0.48 5.34
N ALA A 361 -3.16 -0.66 6.63
CA ALA A 361 -2.33 -1.73 7.15
C ALA A 361 -2.89 -2.22 8.48
N ALA A 362 -3.10 -3.53 8.60
CA ALA A 362 -3.58 -4.17 9.82
C ALA A 362 -2.45 -4.97 10.49
N ALA A 363 -2.33 -4.86 11.80
CA ALA A 363 -1.33 -5.57 12.59
C ALA A 363 -1.84 -5.82 14.02
N GLY A 364 -2.06 -7.09 14.35
CA GLY A 364 -2.70 -7.46 15.62
C GLY A 364 -4.07 -6.80 15.78
N PRO A 365 -4.35 -6.14 16.91
CA PRO A 365 -5.60 -5.42 17.11
C PRO A 365 -5.61 -4.03 16.47
N LEU A 366 -4.50 -3.60 15.86
CA LEU A 366 -4.38 -2.27 15.27
C LEU A 366 -4.69 -2.26 13.79
N LEU A 367 -5.34 -1.18 13.36
CA LEU A 367 -5.46 -0.79 11.97
C LEU A 367 -4.87 0.61 11.82
N MET A 368 -4.06 0.81 10.82
CA MET A 368 -3.55 2.11 10.40
C MET A 368 -4.17 2.49 9.05
N SER A 369 -4.72 3.70 8.96
CA SER A 369 -5.26 4.26 7.73
C SER A 369 -4.51 5.54 7.35
N GLY A 370 -3.94 5.56 6.14
CA GLY A 370 -3.26 6.74 5.59
C GLY A 370 -4.10 7.40 4.50
N SER A 371 -4.13 8.73 4.51
CA SER A 371 -5.05 9.50 3.70
C SER A 371 -4.38 10.60 2.87
N ALA A 372 -5.14 11.08 1.89
CA ALA A 372 -4.84 12.27 1.11
C ALA A 372 -4.81 13.54 1.97
N ASP A 373 -5.40 13.53 3.16
CA ASP A 373 -5.35 14.62 4.14
C ASP A 373 -3.99 14.72 4.86
N LYS A 374 -3.00 13.91 4.46
CA LYS A 374 -1.61 13.89 4.96
C LYS A 374 -1.45 13.28 6.35
N THR A 375 -2.51 12.72 6.91
CA THR A 375 -2.52 12.11 8.25
C THR A 375 -2.60 10.58 8.19
N ILE A 376 -2.28 9.96 9.32
CA ILE A 376 -2.45 8.53 9.55
C ILE A 376 -3.25 8.38 10.83
N CYS A 377 -4.43 7.78 10.76
CA CYS A 377 -5.19 7.40 11.96
C CYS A 377 -4.79 5.99 12.41
N VAL A 378 -4.57 5.84 13.69
CA VAL A 378 -4.31 4.56 14.36
C VAL A 378 -5.58 4.16 15.11
N TRP A 379 -6.14 3.03 14.74
CA TRP A 379 -7.36 2.47 15.30
C TRP A 379 -7.04 1.21 16.10
N ARG A 380 -7.65 1.04 17.25
CA ARG A 380 -7.60 -0.19 18.04
C ARG A 380 -8.96 -0.88 17.99
N ARG A 381 -8.94 -2.17 17.70
CA ARG A 381 -10.11 -3.04 17.74
C ARG A 381 -10.18 -3.76 19.09
N GLU A 382 -11.31 -3.66 19.74
CA GLU A 382 -11.69 -4.41 20.93
C GLU A 382 -13.04 -5.09 20.68
N GLY A 383 -12.99 -6.38 20.31
CA GLY A 383 -14.18 -7.08 19.83
C GLY A 383 -14.71 -6.44 18.54
N ALA A 384 -15.96 -5.99 18.56
CA ALA A 384 -16.61 -5.28 17.45
C ALA A 384 -16.36 -3.76 17.46
N ILE A 385 -15.79 -3.21 18.55
CA ILE A 385 -15.60 -1.77 18.73
C ILE A 385 -14.24 -1.36 18.19
N HIS A 386 -14.21 -0.23 17.48
CA HIS A 386 -12.99 0.40 16.99
C HIS A 386 -12.84 1.79 17.59
N THR A 387 -11.72 2.05 18.23
CA THR A 387 -11.39 3.35 18.84
C THR A 387 -10.19 3.97 18.13
N CYS A 388 -10.27 5.24 17.79
CA CYS A 388 -9.11 5.99 17.29
C CYS A 388 -8.19 6.32 18.47
N LEU A 389 -7.01 5.70 18.49
CA LEU A 389 -6.00 5.95 19.54
C LEU A 389 -5.23 7.23 19.30
N SER A 390 -4.90 7.53 18.07
CA SER A 390 -4.11 8.70 17.72
C SER A 390 -4.18 9.03 16.23
N VAL A 391 -3.81 10.27 15.92
CA VAL A 391 -3.63 10.76 14.57
C VAL A 391 -2.18 11.21 14.42
N LEU A 392 -1.42 10.49 13.58
CA LEU A 392 -0.02 10.80 13.31
C LEU A 392 0.05 11.88 12.23
N THR A 393 0.67 13.00 12.57
CA THR A 393 0.85 14.15 11.68
C THR A 393 2.34 14.37 11.41
N GLY A 394 2.67 14.95 10.26
CA GLY A 394 4.06 15.27 9.91
C GLY A 394 4.41 15.11 8.44
N HIS A 395 3.59 14.42 7.64
CA HIS A 395 3.72 14.44 6.19
C HIS A 395 3.19 15.76 5.59
N ASN A 396 3.89 16.26 4.56
CA ASN A 396 3.49 17.47 3.82
C ASN A 396 2.67 17.15 2.56
N GLY A 397 2.49 15.88 2.24
CA GLY A 397 1.72 15.39 1.10
C GLY A 397 0.91 14.14 1.45
N PRO A 398 0.04 13.68 0.54
CA PRO A 398 -0.78 12.48 0.71
C PRO A 398 0.02 11.25 1.15
N VAL A 399 -0.47 10.52 2.14
CA VAL A 399 0.12 9.24 2.60
C VAL A 399 -0.35 8.13 1.66
N LYS A 400 0.57 7.62 0.85
CA LYS A 400 0.23 6.71 -0.27
C LYS A 400 0.37 5.24 0.06
N CYS A 401 1.25 4.88 0.97
CA CYS A 401 1.51 3.49 1.34
C CYS A 401 1.94 3.37 2.80
N LEU A 402 1.60 2.23 3.39
CA LEU A 402 1.93 1.85 4.77
C LEU A 402 2.58 0.48 4.77
N ALA A 403 3.51 0.25 5.69
CA ALA A 403 4.01 -1.06 6.06
C ALA A 403 4.20 -1.11 7.57
N VAL A 404 3.98 -2.27 8.17
CA VAL A 404 4.01 -2.43 9.63
C VAL A 404 4.79 -3.68 9.99
N GLU A 405 5.62 -3.58 11.03
CA GLU A 405 6.37 -4.69 11.64
C GLU A 405 6.25 -4.60 13.15
N VAL A 406 6.42 -5.74 13.81
CA VAL A 406 6.54 -5.77 15.28
C VAL A 406 7.86 -5.10 15.68
N ASP A 407 7.82 -4.24 16.70
CA ASP A 407 9.05 -3.64 17.25
C ASP A 407 9.91 -4.73 17.89
N PRO A 408 11.12 -5.01 17.37
CA PRO A 408 12.00 -6.02 17.94
C PRO A 408 12.37 -5.77 19.42
N ALA A 409 12.27 -4.53 19.87
CA ALA A 409 12.54 -4.17 21.26
C ALA A 409 11.42 -4.65 22.21
N SER A 410 10.16 -4.68 21.76
CA SER A 410 9.05 -5.17 22.57
C SER A 410 9.06 -6.71 22.75
N ALA A 411 9.58 -7.43 21.76
CA ALA A 411 9.69 -8.90 21.83
C ALA A 411 10.71 -9.40 22.87
N LYS A 412 11.62 -8.53 23.32
CA LYS A 412 12.67 -8.87 24.30
C LYS A 412 12.29 -8.61 25.76
N SER A 413 11.27 -7.79 25.98
CA SER A 413 10.79 -7.47 27.32
C SER A 413 9.76 -8.48 27.80
N GLY A 414 10.10 -9.70 28.14
CA GLY A 414 9.26 -10.84 28.53
C GLY A 414 8.07 -10.63 29.52
N GLY A 415 7.48 -9.45 29.52
CA GLY A 415 6.30 -9.04 30.29
C GLY A 415 5.14 -8.68 29.34
N GLY A 416 4.19 -9.55 29.27
CA GLY A 416 3.13 -9.74 28.29
C GLY A 416 2.07 -8.65 28.10
N SER A 417 2.31 -7.36 28.19
CA SER A 417 1.21 -6.40 27.99
C SER A 417 1.48 -5.18 27.12
N ASP A 418 2.69 -4.94 26.62
CA ASP A 418 2.99 -3.75 25.82
C ASP A 418 3.64 -4.14 24.48
N GLN A 419 2.83 -4.67 23.55
CA GLN A 419 3.28 -4.92 22.20
C GLN A 419 3.37 -3.59 21.44
N ARG A 420 4.55 -3.33 20.86
CA ARG A 420 4.83 -2.14 20.07
C ARG A 420 5.03 -2.50 18.62
N TRP A 421 4.69 -1.55 17.77
CA TRP A 421 4.74 -1.69 16.33
C TRP A 421 5.59 -0.58 15.72
N ILE A 422 6.36 -0.93 14.71
CA ILE A 422 7.02 0.04 13.83
C ILE A 422 6.17 0.21 12.59
N VAL A 423 5.70 1.41 12.37
CA VAL A 423 4.89 1.79 11.22
C VAL A 423 5.75 2.63 10.28
N TYR A 424 5.80 2.24 9.02
CA TYR A 424 6.44 2.97 7.95
C TYR A 424 5.37 3.58 7.06
N SER A 425 5.44 4.88 6.82
CA SER A 425 4.51 5.60 5.96
C SER A 425 5.24 6.28 4.82
N GLY A 426 4.84 5.99 3.58
CA GLY A 426 5.38 6.60 2.38
C GLY A 426 4.39 7.60 1.79
N SER A 427 4.90 8.75 1.38
CA SER A 427 4.09 9.87 0.94
C SER A 427 4.51 10.42 -0.42
N LEU A 428 3.57 11.14 -1.04
CA LEU A 428 3.84 11.94 -2.23
C LEU A 428 4.71 13.18 -1.92
N ASP A 429 5.03 13.45 -0.64
CA ASP A 429 6.04 14.43 -0.24
C ASP A 429 7.49 13.95 -0.41
N LYS A 430 7.69 12.79 -1.03
CA LYS A 430 9.00 12.16 -1.30
C LYS A 430 9.70 11.61 -0.05
N SER A 431 9.01 11.53 1.08
CA SER A 431 9.57 11.02 2.33
C SER A 431 8.92 9.71 2.76
N VAL A 432 9.68 8.94 3.53
CA VAL A 432 9.16 7.86 4.36
C VAL A 432 9.36 8.24 5.80
N LYS A 433 8.30 8.20 6.60
CA LYS A 433 8.38 8.42 8.05
C LYS A 433 8.25 7.10 8.78
N VAL A 434 8.95 7.01 9.91
CA VAL A 434 9.01 5.82 10.75
C VAL A 434 8.48 6.18 12.12
N TRP A 435 7.45 5.47 12.54
CA TRP A 435 6.72 5.74 13.77
C TRP A 435 6.79 4.51 14.67
N ARG A 436 6.84 4.74 16.00
CA ARG A 436 6.60 3.71 17.00
C ARG A 436 5.19 3.88 17.53
N VAL A 437 4.41 2.81 17.51
CA VAL A 437 3.00 2.78 17.91
C VAL A 437 2.82 1.70 18.97
N SER A 438 2.11 2.03 20.06
CA SER A 438 1.73 1.10 21.11
C SER A 438 0.25 0.73 21.01
N GLU A 439 -0.09 -0.47 21.43
CA GLU A 439 -1.47 -0.95 21.54
C GLU A 439 -2.23 -0.30 22.70
N LEU A 440 -1.55 0.03 23.77
CA LEU A 440 -2.17 0.58 24.96
C LEU A 440 -2.31 2.10 24.82
N PRO A 441 -3.44 2.69 25.26
CA PRO A 441 -3.50 4.09 25.52
C PRO A 441 -2.45 4.44 26.57
N ALA A 442 -1.85 5.63 26.47
CA ALA A 442 -0.98 6.11 27.52
C ALA A 442 -1.75 6.03 28.84
N ASP A 443 -1.28 5.22 29.79
CA ASP A 443 -1.81 5.23 31.14
C ASP A 443 -1.74 6.68 31.62
N VAL A 444 -2.90 7.31 31.75
CA VAL A 444 -3.05 8.53 32.54
C VAL A 444 -2.85 8.05 33.97
N GLY A 445 -1.58 8.08 34.39
CA GLY A 445 -1.15 7.45 35.62
C GLY A 445 -2.10 7.79 36.78
N HIS A 446 -2.33 6.79 37.62
CA HIS A 446 -3.00 6.88 38.91
C HIS A 446 -2.47 7.96 39.85
N ALA A 447 -1.61 8.87 39.41
CA ALA A 447 -1.07 10.00 40.16
C ALA A 447 -2.06 11.20 40.30
N ALA A 448 -3.14 11.26 39.50
CA ALA A 448 -4.10 12.34 39.61
C ALA A 448 -5.32 12.03 40.51
N ALA A 449 -5.52 10.79 40.92
CA ALA A 449 -6.62 10.41 41.82
C ALA A 449 -6.30 10.62 43.32
N ALA A 450 -5.07 11.00 43.66
CA ALA A 450 -4.64 11.23 45.06
C ALA A 450 -4.60 12.70 45.47
N ALA A 451 -5.05 13.63 44.64
CA ALA A 451 -4.98 15.07 44.91
C ALA A 451 -6.33 15.79 44.84
N LEU A 452 -7.43 15.10 45.16
CA LEU A 452 -8.65 15.80 45.51
C LEU A 452 -8.62 15.94 47.06
N PRO A 453 -8.64 17.19 47.61
CA PRO A 453 -8.75 17.37 49.03
C PRO A 453 -10.10 16.79 49.47
N ARG A 454 -10.05 15.85 50.45
CA ARG A 454 -11.23 15.45 51.19
C ARG A 454 -11.70 16.69 51.94
N PHE A 455 -12.88 17.18 51.63
CA PHE A 455 -13.61 18.09 52.48
C PHE A 455 -14.08 17.25 53.67
N ASP A 456 -13.43 17.47 54.82
CA ASP A 456 -13.92 17.00 56.09
C ASP A 456 -15.21 17.77 56.43
N GLU A 457 -16.30 17.07 56.45
CA GLU A 457 -17.61 17.48 56.96
C GLU A 457 -17.59 17.38 58.48
N ASP A 458 -16.86 18.28 59.17
CA ASP A 458 -16.97 18.45 60.62
C ASP A 458 -16.44 19.83 60.97
N SER A 459 -17.32 20.83 60.98
CA SER A 459 -17.31 22.03 61.85
C SER A 459 -18.42 22.99 61.46
N LEU A 460 -19.59 22.77 62.05
CA LEU A 460 -20.60 23.85 62.22
C LEU A 460 -20.58 24.27 63.69
N PRO A 461 -20.40 25.57 64.00
CA PRO A 461 -20.70 26.06 65.35
C PRO A 461 -22.17 26.33 65.44
N GLY A 462 -22.76 25.93 66.58
CA GLY A 462 -24.14 26.15 66.96
C GLY A 462 -24.48 27.63 67.18
N SER A 463 -25.70 28.00 66.89
CA SER A 463 -26.39 29.13 67.48
C SER A 463 -27.89 28.87 67.55
N ASP A 464 -28.34 28.91 68.78
CA ASP A 464 -29.60 29.13 69.41
C ASP A 464 -30.84 29.54 68.58
N GLY A 465 -31.88 28.83 68.91
CA GLY A 465 -33.18 29.29 69.51
C GLY A 465 -34.09 30.20 68.70
N SER A 466 -35.24 29.65 68.34
CA SER A 466 -36.54 30.12 68.88
C SER A 466 -37.74 29.52 68.16
N GLN A 467 -38.73 29.24 68.98
CA GLN A 467 -40.04 28.67 68.79
C GLN A 467 -40.92 29.49 67.81
N ALA A 468 -41.80 28.80 67.07
CA ALA A 468 -43.25 29.03 67.05
C ALA A 468 -43.92 28.12 66.01
N SER A 469 -44.65 27.16 66.46
CA SER A 469 -46.10 26.95 66.46
C SER A 469 -46.83 26.91 65.12
N SER A 470 -47.40 25.69 64.95
CA SER A 470 -48.76 25.37 64.49
C SER A 470 -49.26 25.82 63.10
N ALA A 471 -49.66 24.87 62.32
CA ALA A 471 -51.08 24.59 62.06
C ALA A 471 -51.26 23.53 60.98
N ARG A 472 -52.00 22.53 61.38
CA ARG A 472 -52.65 21.52 60.54
C ARG A 472 -53.46 22.15 59.43
N ARG A 473 -53.56 21.44 58.28
CA ARG A 473 -54.87 21.00 57.76
C ARG A 473 -54.71 19.96 56.67
N ASP A 474 -55.48 18.91 56.91
CA ASP A 474 -55.87 17.83 56.01
C ASP A 474 -56.60 18.35 54.76
N SER A 475 -56.56 17.59 53.73
CA SER A 475 -57.69 16.88 53.13
C SER A 475 -57.49 16.69 51.63
N HIS A 476 -57.46 15.48 51.22
CA HIS A 476 -58.48 14.72 50.49
C HIS A 476 -58.66 15.09 49.02
N ASN A 477 -58.36 14.11 48.24
CA ASN A 477 -59.33 13.33 47.42
C ASN A 477 -59.38 13.55 45.89
N LYS A 478 -59.23 12.41 45.23
CA LYS A 478 -59.97 11.84 44.09
C LYS A 478 -59.77 12.41 42.64
N ARG A 479 -59.31 11.42 41.87
CA ARG A 479 -59.92 10.87 40.62
C ARG A 479 -60.55 11.87 39.63
N VAL A 480 -60.08 11.87 38.43
CA VAL A 480 -60.62 11.10 37.29
C VAL A 480 -59.47 10.80 36.37
#